data_65a27b39bd80ceddd1c127b51e61d856
#
_entry.id   65a27b39bd80ceddd1c127b51e61d856
#
_cell.length_a   1.000
_cell.length_b   1.000
_cell.length_c   1.000
_cell.angle_alpha   90.00
_cell.angle_beta   90.00
_cell.angle_gamma   90.00
#
_symmetry.space_group_name_H-M   'P 1'
#
loop_
_entity.id
_entity.type
_entity.pdbx_description
1 polymer ?
#
loop_
_entity_poly.entity_id
_entity_poly.type
_entity_poly.pdbx_seq_one_letter_code
_entity_poly.pdbx_strand_id
1 'polypeptide(L)'
;DEWQMAPQLWDAVRFAIDRGRGRGRFILTGSATPQQEPAHSGVGRIARLTMRTMSLFESQESTGVVSLGELFDGNHDVSGFSDFDIENTAFALCRGGWPEAVVESRVNVALRMAADYVEELLDSDINRMDGIKRNKTWMRLIMRSYARNISSQASQSTIAADMQGEPPSEGTLSDYLDALSRACVTEDLPAWNPRLRSKTAVRTSPTRHFSDPSIACAVLHATPEKLLNDFETFEIG
;
A
#
# COMPACT_ATOMS: atom_id res chain seq x y z
N ASP A 1 -14.12 -12.25 10.05
CA ASP A 1 -12.87 -12.16 9.29
C ASP A 1 -13.12 -12.66 7.86
N GLU A 2 -12.32 -12.17 6.89
CA GLU A 2 -12.42 -12.55 5.46
C GLU A 2 -13.84 -12.38 4.90
N TRP A 3 -14.53 -11.27 5.25
CA TRP A 3 -15.92 -11.04 4.87
C TRP A 3 -16.13 -11.05 3.34
N GLN A 4 -15.09 -10.73 2.55
CA GLN A 4 -15.14 -10.76 1.09
C GLN A 4 -15.38 -12.16 0.52
N MET A 5 -15.10 -13.22 1.30
CA MET A 5 -15.43 -14.62 0.93
C MET A 5 -16.92 -14.93 1.11
N ALA A 6 -17.63 -14.10 1.85
CA ALA A 6 -19.08 -14.22 2.09
C ALA A 6 -19.77 -12.85 1.99
N PRO A 7 -19.85 -12.22 0.81
CA PRO A 7 -20.33 -10.84 0.63
C PRO A 7 -21.75 -10.60 1.18
N GLN A 8 -22.58 -11.65 1.27
CA GLN A 8 -23.91 -11.59 1.89
C GLN A 8 -23.88 -11.17 3.37
N LEU A 9 -22.76 -11.32 4.05
CA LEU A 9 -22.59 -10.84 5.42
C LEU A 9 -22.74 -9.32 5.53
N TRP A 10 -22.36 -8.59 4.51
CA TRP A 10 -22.54 -7.15 4.46
C TRP A 10 -24.00 -6.73 4.62
N ASP A 11 -24.90 -7.34 3.84
CA ASP A 11 -26.32 -7.04 3.90
C ASP A 11 -26.95 -7.52 5.21
N ALA A 12 -26.52 -8.67 5.74
CA ALA A 12 -26.98 -9.19 7.02
C ALA A 12 -26.60 -8.25 8.18
N VAL A 13 -25.35 -7.77 8.18
CA VAL A 13 -24.85 -6.80 9.18
C VAL A 13 -25.60 -5.47 9.07
N ARG A 14 -25.78 -4.95 7.86
CA ARG A 14 -26.57 -3.73 7.62
C ARG A 14 -27.99 -3.87 8.16
N PHE A 15 -28.66 -4.97 7.86
CA PHE A 15 -30.00 -5.25 8.36
C PHE A 15 -30.03 -5.35 9.89
N ALA A 16 -29.05 -5.97 10.52
CA ALA A 16 -28.95 -6.06 11.98
C ALA A 16 -28.68 -4.68 12.62
N ILE A 17 -27.93 -3.80 11.95
CA ILE A 17 -27.71 -2.41 12.39
C ILE A 17 -29.02 -1.64 12.36
N ASP A 18 -29.82 -1.76 11.30
CA ASP A 18 -31.10 -1.03 11.15
C ASP A 18 -32.14 -1.42 12.21
N ARG A 19 -32.12 -2.65 12.70
CA ARG A 19 -33.02 -3.15 13.73
C ARG A 19 -32.53 -2.97 15.15
N GLY A 20 -31.28 -2.74 15.35
CA GLY A 20 -30.65 -2.64 16.67
C GLY A 20 -30.36 -1.21 17.07
N ARG A 21 -30.07 -1.01 18.36
CA ARG A 21 -29.60 0.26 18.90
C ARG A 21 -28.10 0.17 19.20
N GLY A 22 -27.36 1.29 19.05
CA GLY A 22 -25.94 1.40 19.34
C GLY A 22 -25.05 1.31 18.09
N ARG A 23 -23.85 1.89 18.20
CA ARG A 23 -22.80 1.90 17.16
C ARG A 23 -21.69 0.93 17.52
N GLY A 24 -20.83 0.57 16.57
CA GLY A 24 -19.65 -0.27 16.82
C GLY A 24 -19.97 -1.73 17.20
N ARG A 25 -21.13 -2.25 16.78
CA ARG A 25 -21.60 -3.59 17.15
C ARG A 25 -20.96 -4.71 16.32
N PHE A 26 -20.47 -4.39 15.13
CA PHE A 26 -19.91 -5.35 14.20
C PHE A 26 -18.59 -4.81 13.67
N ILE A 27 -17.64 -5.71 13.54
CA ILE A 27 -16.35 -5.48 12.87
C ILE A 27 -16.26 -6.54 11.78
N LEU A 28 -16.15 -6.08 10.53
CA LEU A 28 -15.89 -6.94 9.37
C LEU A 28 -14.44 -6.69 8.95
N THR A 29 -13.62 -7.73 8.94
CA THR A 29 -12.23 -7.68 8.52
C THR A 29 -12.04 -8.49 7.26
N GLY A 30 -11.10 -8.07 6.41
CA GLY A 30 -10.76 -8.76 5.19
C GLY A 30 -9.46 -8.21 4.58
N SER A 31 -8.72 -9.05 3.90
CA SER A 31 -7.44 -8.75 3.28
C SER A 31 -7.57 -8.08 1.91
N ALA A 32 -8.78 -7.96 1.38
CA ALA A 32 -9.03 -7.40 0.06
C ALA A 32 -10.41 -6.76 -0.08
N THR A 33 -10.54 -5.87 -1.05
CA THR A 33 -11.85 -5.33 -1.46
C THR A 33 -12.46 -6.27 -2.50
N PRO A 34 -13.68 -6.81 -2.29
CA PRO A 34 -14.31 -7.70 -3.24
C PRO A 34 -14.61 -6.99 -4.57
N GLN A 35 -14.54 -7.74 -5.66
CA GLN A 35 -14.85 -7.22 -6.99
C GLN A 35 -16.36 -6.95 -7.16
N GLN A 36 -17.20 -7.82 -6.56
CA GLN A 36 -18.63 -7.61 -6.53
C GLN A 36 -19.00 -6.69 -5.37
N GLU A 37 -19.53 -5.53 -5.70
CA GLU A 37 -20.07 -4.66 -4.67
C GLU A 37 -21.27 -5.33 -3.98
N PRO A 38 -21.43 -5.13 -2.66
CA PRO A 38 -22.62 -5.55 -1.96
C PRO A 38 -23.89 -4.96 -2.62
N ALA A 39 -24.98 -5.72 -2.62
CA ALA A 39 -26.24 -5.30 -3.24
C ALA A 39 -26.78 -3.97 -2.68
N HIS A 40 -26.37 -3.62 -1.46
CA HIS A 40 -26.77 -2.39 -0.80
C HIS A 40 -25.60 -1.60 -0.24
N SER A 41 -25.66 -0.30 -0.40
CA SER A 41 -24.70 0.64 0.17
C SER A 41 -24.69 0.58 1.71
N GLY A 42 -23.47 0.65 2.30
CA GLY A 42 -23.26 0.80 3.74
C GLY A 42 -23.31 2.24 4.24
N VAL A 43 -23.67 3.20 3.40
CA VAL A 43 -23.64 4.63 3.73
C VAL A 43 -24.44 4.92 4.99
N GLY A 44 -23.83 5.65 5.93
CA GLY A 44 -24.41 6.02 7.22
C GLY A 44 -24.47 4.88 8.27
N ARG A 45 -24.05 3.66 7.93
CA ARG A 45 -24.11 2.47 8.81
C ARG A 45 -22.76 1.82 9.03
N ILE A 46 -21.93 1.73 7.99
CA ILE A 46 -20.65 1.05 8.00
C ILE A 46 -19.58 2.06 7.61
N ALA A 47 -18.61 2.25 8.47
CA ALA A 47 -17.38 3.00 8.18
C ALA A 47 -16.31 2.03 7.68
N ARG A 48 -15.52 2.45 6.70
CA ARG A 48 -14.34 1.72 6.24
C ARG A 48 -13.10 2.30 6.89
N LEU A 49 -12.24 1.44 7.37
CA LEU A 49 -10.93 1.77 7.90
C LEU A 49 -9.91 0.90 7.20
N THR A 50 -8.95 1.53 6.51
CA THR A 50 -7.80 0.82 5.95
C THR A 50 -6.75 0.71 7.04
N MET A 51 -6.38 -0.52 7.37
CA MET A 51 -5.28 -0.81 8.28
C MET A 51 -4.01 -0.98 7.44
N ARG A 52 -3.02 -0.15 7.68
CA ARG A 52 -1.70 -0.19 7.03
C ARG A 52 -0.70 -0.93 7.90
N THR A 53 0.48 -1.18 7.35
CA THR A 53 1.66 -1.59 8.11
C THR A 53 2.03 -0.52 9.14
N MET A 54 2.81 -0.89 10.16
CA MET A 54 3.18 0.03 11.24
C MET A 54 4.04 1.19 10.72
N SER A 55 3.69 2.39 11.14
CA SER A 55 4.56 3.56 10.98
C SER A 55 5.77 3.48 11.93
N LEU A 56 6.81 4.27 11.67
CA LEU A 56 7.98 4.36 12.56
C LEU A 56 7.60 4.81 13.99
N PHE A 57 6.48 5.53 14.13
CA PHE A 57 5.98 5.91 15.45
C PHE A 57 5.35 4.72 16.18
N GLU A 58 4.57 3.89 15.49
CA GLU A 58 3.95 2.69 16.06
C GLU A 58 4.99 1.61 16.38
N SER A 59 6.05 1.49 15.59
CA SER A 59 7.19 0.60 15.86
C SER A 59 8.16 1.16 16.92
N GLN A 60 7.89 2.36 17.46
CA GLN A 60 8.71 3.04 18.45
C GLN A 60 10.12 3.44 17.95
N GLU A 61 10.30 3.53 16.66
CA GLU A 61 11.53 3.99 16.00
C GLU A 61 11.53 5.50 15.78
N SER A 62 10.36 6.14 15.82
CA SER A 62 10.19 7.59 15.82
C SER A 62 9.66 8.06 17.18
N THR A 63 10.25 9.11 17.71
CA THR A 63 9.81 9.75 18.97
C THR A 63 8.53 10.57 18.80
N GLY A 64 8.14 10.90 17.56
CA GLY A 64 7.02 11.78 17.26
C GLY A 64 7.21 13.23 17.76
N VAL A 65 8.45 13.64 18.05
CA VAL A 65 8.76 14.99 18.55
C VAL A 65 8.39 16.10 17.58
N VAL A 66 8.32 15.79 16.28
CA VAL A 66 7.77 16.66 15.25
C VAL A 66 6.41 16.10 14.81
N SER A 67 5.35 16.88 15.00
CA SER A 67 3.99 16.50 14.64
C SER A 67 3.48 17.33 13.47
N LEU A 68 3.04 16.65 12.41
CA LEU A 68 2.39 17.31 11.27
C LEU A 68 1.08 18.02 11.69
N GLY A 69 0.35 17.45 12.65
CA GLY A 69 -0.84 18.08 13.24
C GLY A 69 -0.53 19.41 13.88
N GLU A 70 0.51 19.48 14.70
CA GLU A 70 0.94 20.72 15.33
C GLU A 70 1.39 21.79 14.32
N LEU A 71 2.04 21.36 13.21
CA LEU A 71 2.37 22.27 12.12
C LEU A 71 1.13 22.89 11.49
N PHE A 72 0.07 22.11 11.27
CA PHE A 72 -1.21 22.63 10.76
C PHE A 72 -1.91 23.55 11.76
N ASP A 73 -1.72 23.34 13.07
CA ASP A 73 -2.23 24.20 14.13
C ASP A 73 -1.40 25.48 14.34
N GLY A 74 -0.33 25.66 13.53
CA GLY A 74 0.50 26.87 13.52
C GLY A 74 1.69 26.83 14.46
N ASN A 75 2.01 25.68 15.04
CA ASN A 75 3.27 25.50 15.75
C ASN A 75 4.41 25.36 14.74
N HIS A 76 5.30 26.35 14.68
CA HIS A 76 6.42 26.37 13.74
C HIS A 76 7.75 25.98 14.39
N ASP A 77 7.76 25.63 15.65
CA ASP A 77 8.93 25.09 16.32
C ASP A 77 9.04 23.58 16.04
N VAL A 78 9.64 23.29 14.90
CA VAL A 78 9.77 21.92 14.35
C VAL A 78 11.24 21.51 14.37
N SER A 79 11.81 21.41 15.53
CA SER A 79 13.16 20.90 15.72
C SER A 79 13.18 19.67 16.61
N GLY A 80 13.97 18.68 16.23
CA GLY A 80 14.12 17.47 17.01
C GLY A 80 15.37 16.71 16.59
N PHE A 81 15.91 15.93 17.52
CA PHE A 81 16.97 14.98 17.23
C PHE A 81 16.39 13.58 17.18
N SER A 82 16.93 12.75 16.32
CA SER A 82 16.60 11.33 16.20
C SER A 82 17.89 10.53 16.22
N ASP A 83 17.91 9.46 16.99
CA ASP A 83 18.99 8.46 16.94
C ASP A 83 18.82 7.48 15.76
N PHE A 84 17.73 7.65 14.99
CA PHE A 84 17.43 6.85 13.80
C PHE A 84 18.24 7.40 12.61
N ASP A 85 19.39 6.78 12.38
CA ASP A 85 20.35 7.16 11.36
C ASP A 85 19.99 6.64 9.97
N ILE A 86 20.87 6.89 8.98
CA ILE A 86 20.64 6.50 7.60
C ILE A 86 20.69 4.98 7.40
N GLU A 87 21.51 4.28 8.15
CA GLU A 87 21.61 2.82 8.16
C GLU A 87 20.32 2.20 8.70
N ASN A 88 19.80 2.74 9.80
CA ASN A 88 18.49 2.34 10.35
C ASN A 88 17.36 2.65 9.36
N THR A 89 17.42 3.77 8.64
CA THR A 89 16.45 4.12 7.60
C THR A 89 16.46 3.10 6.46
N ALA A 90 17.65 2.78 5.94
CA ALA A 90 17.80 1.77 4.88
C ALA A 90 17.30 0.39 5.32
N PHE A 91 17.58 0.01 6.58
CA PHE A 91 17.08 -1.22 7.17
C PHE A 91 15.54 -1.21 7.27
N ALA A 92 14.95 -0.14 7.80
CA ALA A 92 13.50 -0.01 7.96
C ALA A 92 12.76 -0.04 6.62
N LEU A 93 13.30 0.59 5.57
CA LEU A 93 12.75 0.53 4.22
C LEU A 93 12.70 -0.91 3.69
N CYS A 94 13.78 -1.68 3.89
CA CYS A 94 13.83 -3.07 3.42
C CYS A 94 13.01 -4.03 4.29
N ARG A 95 12.93 -3.80 5.61
CA ARG A 95 12.16 -4.61 6.56
C ARG A 95 10.66 -4.34 6.42
N GLY A 96 10.30 -3.06 6.24
CA GLY A 96 8.92 -2.59 6.27
C GLY A 96 8.34 -2.47 7.68
N GLY A 97 7.08 -2.05 7.73
CA GLY A 97 6.29 -1.92 8.94
C GLY A 97 5.42 -3.14 9.28
N TRP A 98 5.72 -4.32 8.76
CA TRP A 98 5.01 -5.54 9.07
C TRP A 98 5.18 -5.90 10.54
N PRO A 99 4.10 -6.08 11.33
CA PRO A 99 4.21 -6.28 12.78
C PRO A 99 5.15 -7.42 13.17
N GLU A 100 5.10 -8.54 12.45
CA GLU A 100 5.98 -9.69 12.71
C GLU A 100 7.45 -9.37 12.37
N ALA A 101 7.70 -8.59 11.30
CA ALA A 101 9.06 -8.18 10.94
C ALA A 101 9.63 -7.16 11.93
N VAL A 102 8.78 -6.29 12.49
CA VAL A 102 9.18 -5.29 13.49
C VAL A 102 9.64 -5.93 14.80
N VAL A 103 8.96 -7.00 15.23
CA VAL A 103 9.30 -7.70 16.49
C VAL A 103 10.31 -8.83 16.32
N GLU A 104 10.66 -9.20 15.09
CA GLU A 104 11.62 -10.27 14.81
C GLU A 104 13.06 -9.82 15.12
N SER A 105 13.73 -10.51 16.00
CA SER A 105 15.10 -10.21 16.43
C SER A 105 16.18 -10.66 15.43
N ARG A 106 15.85 -11.61 14.56
CA ARG A 106 16.78 -12.14 13.56
C ARG A 106 16.69 -11.30 12.29
N VAL A 107 17.66 -10.42 12.07
CA VAL A 107 17.74 -9.46 10.95
C VAL A 107 17.42 -10.13 9.59
N ASN A 108 18.05 -11.27 9.30
CA ASN A 108 17.84 -11.96 8.01
C ASN A 108 16.42 -12.47 7.83
N VAL A 109 15.72 -12.83 8.91
CA VAL A 109 14.31 -13.26 8.86
C VAL A 109 13.41 -12.07 8.65
N ALA A 110 13.62 -10.97 9.40
CA ALA A 110 12.85 -9.75 9.27
C ALA A 110 12.91 -9.19 7.83
N LEU A 111 14.11 -9.11 7.24
CA LEU A 111 14.32 -8.64 5.87
C LEU A 111 13.71 -9.57 4.80
N ARG A 112 13.54 -10.85 5.10
CA ARG A 112 12.99 -11.80 4.15
C ARG A 112 11.47 -11.76 4.07
N MET A 113 10.77 -11.32 5.11
CA MET A 113 9.30 -11.36 5.19
C MET A 113 8.62 -10.63 4.02
N ALA A 114 9.13 -9.48 3.61
CA ALA A 114 8.58 -8.74 2.48
C ALA A 114 8.73 -9.51 1.15
N ALA A 115 9.86 -10.20 0.95
CA ALA A 115 10.09 -11.02 -0.24
C ALA A 115 9.16 -12.25 -0.26
N ASP A 116 9.00 -12.91 0.88
CA ASP A 116 8.09 -14.06 1.02
C ASP A 116 6.62 -13.63 0.80
N TYR A 117 6.23 -12.45 1.29
CA TYR A 117 4.91 -11.85 1.01
C TYR A 117 4.70 -11.62 -0.49
N VAL A 118 5.68 -11.04 -1.20
CA VAL A 118 5.59 -10.79 -2.65
C VAL A 118 5.44 -12.10 -3.43
N GLU A 119 6.18 -13.14 -3.05
CA GLU A 119 6.06 -14.46 -3.72
C GLU A 119 4.68 -15.08 -3.46
N GLU A 120 4.16 -15.07 -2.24
CA GLU A 120 2.83 -15.59 -1.92
C GLU A 120 1.74 -14.82 -2.68
N LEU A 121 1.85 -13.49 -2.74
CA LEU A 121 0.95 -12.63 -3.50
C LEU A 121 0.91 -13.03 -4.98
N LEU A 122 2.09 -13.29 -5.59
CA LEU A 122 2.21 -13.70 -6.98
C LEU A 122 1.70 -15.13 -7.23
N ASP A 123 1.80 -16.02 -6.24
CA ASP A 123 1.44 -17.42 -6.40
C ASP A 123 -0.05 -17.68 -6.19
N SER A 124 -0.70 -17.01 -5.28
CA SER A 124 -2.03 -17.41 -4.87
C SER A 124 -3.04 -16.26 -4.69
N ASP A 125 -2.67 -15.21 -4.00
CA ASP A 125 -3.66 -14.29 -3.43
C ASP A 125 -4.38 -13.46 -4.46
N ILE A 126 -3.68 -12.88 -5.42
CA ILE A 126 -4.32 -12.04 -6.46
C ILE A 126 -5.33 -12.84 -7.30
N ASN A 127 -5.05 -14.11 -7.58
CA ASN A 127 -5.94 -14.95 -8.39
C ASN A 127 -7.16 -15.45 -7.59
N ARG A 128 -7.01 -15.62 -6.27
CA ARG A 128 -8.10 -16.06 -5.38
C ARG A 128 -9.13 -14.98 -5.14
N MET A 129 -8.74 -13.70 -5.17
CA MET A 129 -9.62 -12.58 -4.84
C MET A 129 -10.81 -12.43 -5.79
N ASP A 130 -10.61 -12.70 -7.08
CA ASP A 130 -11.63 -12.49 -8.10
C ASP A 130 -11.81 -13.68 -9.05
N GLY A 131 -11.05 -14.77 -8.86
CA GLY A 131 -11.07 -15.96 -9.70
C GLY A 131 -10.46 -15.76 -11.09
N ILE A 132 -9.84 -14.59 -11.36
CA ILE A 132 -9.21 -14.28 -12.64
C ILE A 132 -7.78 -14.77 -12.62
N LYS A 133 -7.46 -15.72 -13.52
CA LYS A 133 -6.10 -16.23 -13.67
C LYS A 133 -5.22 -15.22 -14.41
N ARG A 134 -4.31 -14.56 -13.68
CA ARG A 134 -3.35 -13.62 -14.23
C ARG A 134 -2.01 -14.28 -14.54
N ASN A 135 -1.31 -13.73 -15.54
CA ASN A 135 0.03 -14.18 -15.88
C ASN A 135 1.04 -13.67 -14.81
N LYS A 136 1.63 -14.61 -14.07
CA LYS A 136 2.59 -14.31 -13.00
C LYS A 136 3.81 -13.52 -13.51
N THR A 137 4.29 -13.81 -14.71
CA THR A 137 5.43 -13.11 -15.31
C THR A 137 5.09 -11.64 -15.57
N TRP A 138 3.92 -11.36 -16.14
CA TRP A 138 3.47 -9.98 -16.34
C TRP A 138 3.26 -9.26 -15.01
N MET A 139 2.64 -9.91 -14.04
CA MET A 139 2.45 -9.31 -12.71
C MET A 139 3.79 -8.90 -12.09
N ARG A 140 4.80 -9.77 -12.16
CA ARG A 140 6.16 -9.49 -11.66
C ARG A 140 6.81 -8.32 -12.41
N LEU A 141 6.69 -8.26 -13.73
CA LEU A 141 7.23 -7.16 -14.54
C LEU A 141 6.52 -5.84 -14.25
N ILE A 142 5.19 -5.86 -14.10
CA ILE A 142 4.38 -4.68 -13.74
C ILE A 142 4.81 -4.16 -12.36
N MET A 143 4.89 -5.03 -11.36
CA MET A 143 5.34 -4.64 -10.02
C MET A 143 6.76 -4.07 -10.04
N ARG A 144 7.67 -4.65 -10.85
CA ARG A 144 9.04 -4.15 -10.98
C ARG A 144 9.09 -2.77 -11.65
N SER A 145 8.34 -2.56 -12.72
CA SER A 145 8.23 -1.23 -13.35
C SER A 145 7.60 -0.22 -12.40
N TYR A 146 6.55 -0.63 -11.69
CA TYR A 146 5.91 0.20 -10.68
C TYR A 146 6.88 0.60 -9.55
N ALA A 147 7.69 -0.34 -9.05
CA ALA A 147 8.71 -0.10 -8.03
C ALA A 147 9.80 0.87 -8.49
N ARG A 148 10.20 0.82 -9.77
CA ARG A 148 11.16 1.78 -10.35
C ARG A 148 10.59 3.19 -10.47
N ASN A 149 9.28 3.31 -10.50
CA ASN A 149 8.56 4.57 -10.61
C ASN A 149 7.87 4.98 -9.30
N ILE A 150 8.28 4.40 -8.17
CA ILE A 150 7.76 4.78 -6.85
C ILE A 150 8.01 6.26 -6.57
N SER A 151 7.14 6.89 -5.79
CA SER A 151 7.19 8.32 -5.45
C SER A 151 7.16 9.27 -6.66
N SER A 152 6.84 8.77 -7.85
CA SER A 152 6.69 9.57 -9.07
C SER A 152 5.25 9.59 -9.60
N GLN A 153 4.96 10.54 -10.48
CA GLN A 153 3.67 10.64 -11.17
C GLN A 153 3.65 9.82 -12.49
N ALA A 154 4.26 8.64 -12.48
CA ALA A 154 4.33 7.81 -13.66
C ALA A 154 2.93 7.43 -14.17
N SER A 155 2.71 7.62 -15.46
CA SER A 155 1.48 7.19 -16.12
C SER A 155 1.48 5.67 -16.34
N GLN A 156 0.32 5.08 -16.63
CA GLN A 156 0.24 3.68 -17.02
C GLN A 156 1.07 3.39 -18.28
N SER A 157 1.12 4.33 -19.23
CA SER A 157 1.97 4.20 -20.42
C SER A 157 3.45 4.19 -20.09
N THR A 158 3.89 4.94 -19.07
CA THR A 158 5.27 4.89 -18.57
C THR A 158 5.59 3.52 -17.99
N ILE A 159 4.69 2.98 -17.17
CA ILE A 159 4.84 1.64 -16.58
C ILE A 159 4.90 0.57 -17.69
N ALA A 160 4.05 0.68 -18.72
CA ALA A 160 4.06 -0.25 -19.85
C ALA A 160 5.38 -0.17 -20.64
N ALA A 161 5.88 1.05 -20.92
CA ALA A 161 7.10 1.27 -21.69
C ALA A 161 8.36 0.72 -21.00
N ASP A 162 8.37 0.64 -19.68
CA ASP A 162 9.46 0.10 -18.87
C ASP A 162 9.53 -1.45 -18.91
N MET A 163 8.47 -2.10 -19.39
CA MET A 163 8.43 -3.56 -19.47
C MET A 163 9.22 -4.08 -20.65
N GLN A 164 10.08 -5.07 -20.41
CA GLN A 164 10.82 -5.73 -21.46
C GLN A 164 9.91 -6.68 -22.26
N GLY A 165 10.01 -6.64 -23.58
CA GLY A 165 9.23 -7.47 -24.50
C GLY A 165 7.94 -6.76 -24.95
N GLU A 166 6.93 -7.54 -25.30
CA GLU A 166 5.62 -7.02 -25.70
C GLU A 166 4.77 -6.75 -24.46
N PRO A 167 4.50 -5.46 -24.13
CA PRO A 167 3.70 -5.13 -22.96
C PRO A 167 2.24 -5.61 -23.15
N PRO A 168 1.50 -5.87 -22.06
CA PRO A 168 0.08 -6.13 -22.15
C PRO A 168 -0.67 -4.95 -22.77
N SER A 169 -1.86 -5.19 -23.31
CA SER A 169 -2.73 -4.10 -23.74
C SER A 169 -3.03 -3.14 -22.58
N GLU A 170 -3.37 -1.88 -22.89
CA GLU A 170 -3.68 -0.87 -21.89
C GLU A 170 -4.80 -1.34 -20.91
N GLY A 171 -5.85 -1.98 -21.44
CA GLY A 171 -6.92 -2.55 -20.62
C GLY A 171 -6.41 -3.66 -19.69
N THR A 172 -5.55 -4.55 -20.19
CA THR A 172 -4.96 -5.61 -19.38
C THR A 172 -4.06 -5.03 -18.28
N LEU A 173 -3.22 -4.02 -18.60
CA LEU A 173 -2.38 -3.36 -17.61
C LEU A 173 -3.23 -2.71 -16.51
N SER A 174 -4.32 -2.02 -16.89
CA SER A 174 -5.25 -1.42 -15.93
C SER A 174 -5.85 -2.49 -15.00
N ASP A 175 -6.29 -3.64 -15.54
CA ASP A 175 -6.81 -4.75 -14.73
C ASP A 175 -5.80 -5.29 -13.70
N TYR A 176 -4.51 -5.33 -14.07
CA TYR A 176 -3.45 -5.77 -13.15
C TYR A 176 -3.19 -4.73 -12.04
N LEU A 177 -3.15 -3.44 -12.40
CA LEU A 177 -2.98 -2.36 -11.43
C LEU A 177 -4.18 -2.28 -10.46
N ASP A 178 -5.39 -2.44 -10.98
CA ASP A 178 -6.62 -2.49 -10.17
C ASP A 178 -6.61 -3.68 -9.22
N ALA A 179 -6.10 -4.84 -9.66
CA ALA A 179 -5.96 -6.01 -8.80
C ALA A 179 -4.99 -5.75 -7.65
N LEU A 180 -3.82 -5.13 -7.92
CA LEU A 180 -2.86 -4.76 -6.89
C LEU A 180 -3.45 -3.75 -5.89
N SER A 181 -4.21 -2.78 -6.36
CA SER A 181 -4.88 -1.80 -5.51
C SER A 181 -5.95 -2.45 -4.62
N ARG A 182 -6.78 -3.36 -5.17
CA ARG A 182 -7.79 -4.10 -4.39
C ARG A 182 -7.18 -5.07 -3.38
N ALA A 183 -5.98 -5.59 -3.67
CA ALA A 183 -5.19 -6.39 -2.75
C ALA A 183 -4.48 -5.54 -1.69
N CYS A 184 -4.70 -4.23 -1.66
CA CYS A 184 -4.01 -3.30 -0.77
C CYS A 184 -2.47 -3.36 -0.90
N VAL A 185 -1.94 -3.73 -2.07
CA VAL A 185 -0.50 -3.78 -2.36
C VAL A 185 0.01 -2.41 -2.79
N THR A 186 -0.80 -1.68 -3.58
CA THR A 186 -0.50 -0.31 -4.02
C THR A 186 -1.47 0.67 -3.39
N GLU A 187 -0.96 1.85 -3.04
CA GLU A 187 -1.74 2.95 -2.49
C GLU A 187 -1.30 4.26 -3.15
N ASP A 188 -1.90 4.55 -4.30
CA ASP A 188 -1.59 5.76 -5.05
C ASP A 188 -2.07 7.01 -4.31
N LEU A 189 -1.21 8.02 -4.22
CA LEU A 189 -1.54 9.31 -3.61
C LEU A 189 -2.12 10.26 -4.67
N PRO A 190 -3.43 10.61 -4.58
CA PRO A 190 -4.04 11.52 -5.53
C PRO A 190 -3.41 12.91 -5.48
N ALA A 191 -3.34 13.58 -6.63
CA ALA A 191 -2.85 14.95 -6.69
C ALA A 191 -3.74 15.88 -5.86
N TRP A 192 -3.10 16.70 -5.02
CA TRP A 192 -3.77 17.68 -4.19
C TRP A 192 -3.56 19.12 -4.73
N ASN A 193 -4.55 19.97 -4.58
CA ASN A 193 -4.43 21.38 -4.89
C ASN A 193 -5.29 22.22 -3.93
N PRO A 194 -4.76 23.30 -3.34
CA PRO A 194 -5.49 24.12 -2.39
C PRO A 194 -6.69 24.84 -3.01
N ARG A 195 -6.73 25.01 -4.33
CA ARG A 195 -7.86 25.63 -5.04
C ARG A 195 -8.93 24.58 -5.31
N LEU A 196 -10.08 24.66 -4.64
CA LEU A 196 -11.19 23.71 -4.73
C LEU A 196 -11.67 23.41 -6.16
N ARG A 197 -11.53 24.35 -7.09
CA ARG A 197 -11.93 24.21 -8.50
C ARG A 197 -10.76 24.03 -9.46
N SER A 198 -9.61 23.56 -8.96
CA SER A 198 -8.45 23.35 -9.82
C SER A 198 -8.66 22.18 -10.75
N LYS A 199 -8.51 22.41 -12.05
CA LYS A 199 -8.49 21.36 -13.06
C LYS A 199 -7.19 20.54 -13.01
N THR A 200 -6.12 21.08 -12.42
CA THR A 200 -4.81 20.44 -12.31
C THR A 200 -4.91 19.16 -11.47
N ALA A 201 -5.55 19.22 -10.30
CA ALA A 201 -5.73 18.06 -9.46
C ALA A 201 -6.45 16.87 -10.14
N VAL A 202 -7.39 17.18 -11.06
CA VAL A 202 -8.14 16.14 -11.80
C VAL A 202 -7.33 15.56 -12.97
N ARG A 203 -6.39 16.34 -13.53
CA ARG A 203 -5.63 15.99 -14.73
C ARG A 203 -4.25 15.39 -14.45
N THR A 204 -3.78 15.53 -13.23
CA THR A 204 -2.47 15.06 -12.81
C THR A 204 -2.55 13.59 -12.39
N SER A 205 -1.63 12.77 -12.89
CA SER A 205 -1.49 11.39 -12.43
C SER A 205 -1.22 11.36 -10.92
N PRO A 206 -1.74 10.36 -10.20
CA PRO A 206 -1.39 10.19 -8.80
C PRO A 206 0.09 9.84 -8.65
N THR A 207 0.66 10.15 -7.50
CA THR A 207 1.98 9.66 -7.13
C THR A 207 1.88 8.19 -6.76
N ARG A 208 2.77 7.38 -7.34
CA ARG A 208 2.77 5.93 -7.18
C ARG A 208 3.40 5.52 -5.86
N HIS A 209 2.69 4.74 -5.07
CA HIS A 209 3.19 4.19 -3.81
C HIS A 209 2.73 2.74 -3.63
N PHE A 210 3.60 1.92 -3.05
CA PHE A 210 3.17 0.69 -2.40
C PHE A 210 2.60 1.00 -1.02
N SER A 211 1.80 0.09 -0.49
CA SER A 211 1.29 0.21 0.89
C SER A 211 2.39 0.10 1.95
N ASP A 212 3.53 -0.50 1.58
CA ASP A 212 4.73 -0.60 2.40
C ASP A 212 5.97 -0.51 1.50
N PRO A 213 7.00 0.28 1.87
CA PRO A 213 8.21 0.47 1.05
C PRO A 213 9.00 -0.82 0.85
N SER A 214 8.92 -1.77 1.78
CA SER A 214 9.62 -3.05 1.67
C SER A 214 9.15 -3.90 0.49
N ILE A 215 7.93 -3.69 0.00
CA ILE A 215 7.43 -4.36 -1.22
C ILE A 215 8.27 -3.90 -2.43
N ALA A 216 8.55 -2.60 -2.56
CA ALA A 216 9.42 -2.09 -3.61
C ALA A 216 10.84 -2.66 -3.48
N CYS A 217 11.41 -2.65 -2.27
CA CYS A 217 12.73 -3.23 -1.99
C CYS A 217 12.77 -4.72 -2.38
N ALA A 218 11.76 -5.50 -2.01
CA ALA A 218 11.69 -6.93 -2.35
C ALA A 218 11.64 -7.15 -3.86
N VAL A 219 10.80 -6.41 -4.57
CA VAL A 219 10.62 -6.53 -6.04
C VAL A 219 11.87 -6.11 -6.81
N LEU A 220 12.60 -5.11 -6.30
CA LEU A 220 13.87 -4.62 -6.88
C LEU A 220 15.08 -5.43 -6.42
N HIS A 221 14.91 -6.38 -5.49
CA HIS A 221 15.98 -7.11 -4.81
C HIS A 221 16.99 -6.17 -4.12
N ALA A 222 16.48 -5.07 -3.57
CA ALA A 222 17.26 -4.14 -2.77
C ALA A 222 17.55 -4.75 -1.39
N THR A 223 18.72 -4.44 -0.86
CA THR A 223 19.11 -4.72 0.52
C THR A 223 19.54 -3.42 1.18
N PRO A 224 19.62 -3.32 2.50
CA PRO A 224 20.10 -2.10 3.15
C PRO A 224 21.46 -1.63 2.61
N GLU A 225 22.40 -2.56 2.38
CA GLU A 225 23.72 -2.22 1.84
C GLU A 225 23.65 -1.73 0.40
N LYS A 226 22.75 -2.30 -0.43
CA LYS A 226 22.56 -1.83 -1.81
C LYS A 226 21.97 -0.43 -1.84
N LEU A 227 20.98 -0.15 -0.99
CA LEU A 227 20.37 1.19 -0.90
C LEU A 227 21.41 2.24 -0.49
N LEU A 228 22.25 1.95 0.50
CA LEU A 228 23.32 2.84 0.94
C LEU A 228 24.39 3.09 -0.12
N ASN A 229 24.56 2.18 -1.08
CA ASN A 229 25.50 2.31 -2.19
C ASN A 229 24.87 2.84 -3.49
N ASP A 230 23.56 2.84 -3.59
CA ASP A 230 22.78 3.38 -4.72
C ASP A 230 21.92 4.55 -4.25
N PHE A 231 22.54 5.70 -4.18
CA PHE A 231 21.95 6.90 -3.60
C PHE A 231 20.71 7.38 -4.37
N GLU A 232 20.69 7.22 -5.70
CA GLU A 232 19.50 7.58 -6.50
C GLU A 232 18.28 6.74 -6.13
N THR A 233 18.46 5.43 -6.00
CA THR A 233 17.34 4.54 -5.56
C THR A 233 16.92 4.82 -4.11
N PHE A 234 17.88 5.15 -3.23
CA PHE A 234 17.60 5.44 -1.83
C PHE A 234 16.83 6.76 -1.64
N GLU A 235 17.16 7.81 -2.39
CA GLU A 235 16.45 9.10 -2.32
C GLU A 235 14.99 9.02 -2.81
N ILE A 236 14.69 8.11 -3.74
CA ILE A 236 13.35 7.97 -4.30
C ILE A 236 12.44 7.11 -3.37
N GLY A 237 13.01 6.16 -2.66
CA GLY A 237 12.29 5.24 -1.76
C GLY A 237 11.90 5.85 -0.45
#